data_6c1546a72d2a1f3ad951bb678a4e424d
#
_entry.id   6c1546a72d2a1f3ad951bb678a4e424d
#
_cell.length_a   1.000
_cell.length_b   1.000
_cell.length_c   1.000
_cell.angle_alpha   90.00
_cell.angle_beta   90.00
_cell.angle_gamma   90.00
#
_symmetry.space_group_name_H-M   'P 1'
#
loop_
_entity.id
_entity.type
_entity.pdbx_description
1 polymer ?
#
loop_
_entity_poly.entity_id
_entity_poly.type
_entity_poly.pdbx_seq_one_letter_code
_entity_poly.pdbx_strand_id
1 'polypeptide(L)'
;MLAALVCATVAAESNISIEQPQKSQLDQQRQLYREALDLMRKGRWKSLRKHSQQLADYPLYPYLIYADLIADLRYSRRTEISRYLSDYSGTVKARHLRNKWLDYLVKRKYWTTYIEFYNPTEAGTKQQCQFEF
;
A
#
# COMPACT_ATOMS: atom_id res chain seq x y z
N MET A 1 -67.22 31.00 -25.38
CA MET A 1 -65.80 31.40 -25.50
C MET A 1 -65.04 30.88 -24.25
N LEU A 2 -64.53 29.67 -24.30
CA LEU A 2 -63.81 29.10 -23.20
C LEU A 2 -62.34 28.91 -23.64
N ALA A 3 -61.45 29.64 -22.97
CA ALA A 3 -60.00 29.42 -23.09
C ALA A 3 -59.58 28.29 -22.17
N ALA A 4 -59.14 27.17 -22.75
CA ALA A 4 -58.59 26.07 -22.00
C ALA A 4 -57.13 26.36 -21.69
N LEU A 5 -56.81 26.51 -20.42
CA LEU A 5 -55.46 26.64 -19.89
C LEU A 5 -54.84 25.24 -19.76
N VAL A 6 -53.92 24.89 -20.63
CA VAL A 6 -53.15 23.64 -20.53
C VAL A 6 -51.96 23.91 -19.64
N CYS A 7 -52.00 23.43 -18.40
CA CYS A 7 -50.83 23.34 -17.53
C CYS A 7 -49.96 22.19 -18.01
N ALA A 8 -48.86 22.50 -18.67
CA ALA A 8 -47.78 21.52 -18.91
C ALA A 8 -46.92 21.41 -17.65
N THR A 9 -47.10 20.35 -16.91
CA THR A 9 -46.17 19.97 -15.83
C THR A 9 -44.91 19.42 -16.45
N VAL A 10 -43.85 20.20 -16.44
CA VAL A 10 -42.51 19.72 -16.76
C VAL A 10 -41.99 18.90 -15.55
N ALA A 11 -42.02 17.60 -15.66
CA ALA A 11 -41.33 16.73 -14.72
C ALA A 11 -39.83 16.86 -14.97
N ALA A 12 -39.15 17.55 -14.09
CA ALA A 12 -37.70 17.59 -14.07
C ALA A 12 -37.19 16.24 -13.56
N GLU A 13 -36.89 15.30 -14.45
CA GLU A 13 -36.12 14.12 -14.16
C GLU A 13 -34.64 14.53 -14.02
N SER A 14 -34.28 14.90 -12.82
CA SER A 14 -32.87 15.05 -12.43
C SER A 14 -32.27 13.65 -12.24
N ASN A 15 -32.01 12.92 -13.30
CA ASN A 15 -31.15 11.76 -13.27
C ASN A 15 -29.72 12.23 -13.08
N ILE A 16 -29.32 12.33 -11.82
CA ILE A 16 -27.92 12.55 -11.43
C ILE A 16 -27.18 11.26 -11.67
N SER A 17 -26.66 11.08 -12.87
CA SER A 17 -25.72 9.99 -13.24
C SER A 17 -24.30 10.30 -12.74
N ILE A 18 -24.14 10.68 -11.47
CA ILE A 18 -22.83 11.03 -10.89
C ILE A 18 -22.08 9.79 -10.39
N GLU A 19 -22.73 8.63 -10.25
CA GLU A 19 -22.09 7.43 -9.70
C GLU A 19 -21.32 6.56 -10.71
N GLN A 20 -21.54 6.70 -12.00
CA GLN A 20 -20.92 5.81 -13.00
C GLN A 20 -19.41 5.97 -13.18
N PRO A 21 -18.80 7.18 -13.20
CA PRO A 21 -17.35 7.31 -13.39
C PRO A 21 -16.53 6.79 -12.20
N GLN A 22 -17.00 6.94 -10.98
CA GLN A 22 -16.29 6.45 -9.78
C GLN A 22 -16.34 4.93 -9.67
N LYS A 23 -17.46 4.31 -10.00
CA LYS A 23 -17.61 2.85 -10.00
C LYS A 23 -16.69 2.19 -11.05
N SER A 24 -16.63 2.75 -12.25
CA SER A 24 -15.75 2.26 -13.31
C SER A 24 -14.27 2.39 -12.96
N GLN A 25 -13.86 3.48 -12.32
CA GLN A 25 -12.50 3.69 -11.83
C GLN A 25 -12.12 2.66 -10.76
N LEU A 26 -12.98 2.43 -9.79
CA LEU A 26 -12.75 1.44 -8.74
C LEU A 26 -12.67 0.02 -9.30
N ASP A 27 -13.48 -0.32 -10.29
CA ASP A 27 -13.44 -1.63 -10.93
C ASP A 27 -12.16 -1.83 -11.75
N GLN A 28 -11.66 -0.78 -12.40
CA GLN A 28 -10.33 -0.80 -13.05
C GLN A 28 -9.21 -1.00 -12.02
N GLN A 29 -9.22 -0.28 -10.90
CA GLN A 29 -8.24 -0.45 -9.83
C GLN A 29 -8.28 -1.87 -9.22
N ARG A 30 -9.47 -2.44 -9.04
CA ARG A 30 -9.61 -3.83 -8.58
C ARG A 30 -9.03 -4.83 -9.57
N GLN A 31 -9.21 -4.58 -10.87
CA GLN A 31 -8.61 -5.43 -11.90
C GLN A 31 -7.08 -5.33 -11.89
N LEU A 32 -6.54 -4.11 -11.87
CA LEU A 32 -5.09 -3.87 -11.75
C LEU A 32 -4.50 -4.53 -10.48
N TYR A 33 -5.22 -4.48 -9.38
CA TYR A 33 -4.78 -5.13 -8.13
C TYR A 33 -4.74 -6.66 -8.26
N ARG A 34 -5.73 -7.28 -8.90
CA ARG A 34 -5.72 -8.73 -9.19
C ARG A 34 -4.54 -9.14 -10.06
N GLU A 35 -4.23 -8.35 -11.08
CA GLU A 35 -3.05 -8.55 -11.93
C GLU A 35 -1.75 -8.42 -11.14
N ALA A 36 -1.66 -7.44 -10.23
CA ALA A 36 -0.54 -7.29 -9.32
C ALA A 36 -0.33 -8.52 -8.42
N LEU A 37 -1.42 -9.07 -7.86
CA LEU A 37 -1.36 -10.31 -7.06
C LEU A 37 -0.89 -11.51 -7.89
N ASP A 38 -1.27 -11.59 -9.15
CA ASP A 38 -0.80 -12.66 -10.05
C ASP A 38 0.70 -12.53 -10.35
N LEU A 39 1.18 -11.31 -10.62
CA LEU A 39 2.62 -11.03 -10.77
C LEU A 39 3.41 -11.40 -9.51
N MET A 40 2.86 -11.09 -8.34
CA MET A 40 3.46 -11.44 -7.04
C MET A 40 3.56 -12.97 -6.87
N ARG A 41 2.48 -13.70 -7.15
CA ARG A 41 2.46 -15.18 -7.08
C ARG A 41 3.47 -15.82 -8.03
N LYS A 42 3.70 -15.23 -9.18
CA LYS A 42 4.68 -15.66 -10.19
C LYS A 42 6.11 -15.21 -9.89
N GLY A 43 6.34 -14.47 -8.80
CA GLY A 43 7.65 -13.95 -8.44
C GLY A 43 8.20 -12.88 -9.40
N ARG A 44 7.34 -12.25 -10.20
CA ARG A 44 7.73 -11.23 -11.17
C ARG A 44 7.83 -9.84 -10.53
N TRP A 45 8.73 -9.69 -9.57
CA TRP A 45 8.87 -8.49 -8.73
C TRP A 45 9.16 -7.20 -9.53
N LYS A 46 9.99 -7.28 -10.57
CA LYS A 46 10.26 -6.11 -11.42
C LYS A 46 9.00 -5.62 -12.15
N SER A 47 8.22 -6.56 -12.67
CA SER A 47 6.94 -6.25 -13.33
C SER A 47 5.90 -5.75 -12.34
N LEU A 48 5.86 -6.34 -11.14
CA LEU A 48 5.00 -5.90 -10.05
C LEU A 48 5.28 -4.43 -9.68
N ARG A 49 6.54 -4.04 -9.48
CA ARG A 49 6.91 -2.65 -9.15
C ARG A 49 6.44 -1.65 -10.20
N LYS A 50 6.62 -1.99 -11.48
CA LYS A 50 6.14 -1.14 -12.57
C LYS A 50 4.61 -1.05 -12.62
N HIS A 51 3.94 -2.19 -12.46
CA HIS A 51 2.48 -2.28 -12.53
C HIS A 51 1.81 -1.58 -11.35
N SER A 52 2.33 -1.75 -10.14
CA SER A 52 1.78 -1.20 -8.90
C SER A 52 1.81 0.33 -8.84
N GLN A 53 2.64 1.01 -9.62
CA GLN A 53 2.65 2.48 -9.69
C GLN A 53 1.30 3.06 -10.11
N GLN A 54 0.50 2.31 -10.88
CA GLN A 54 -0.85 2.70 -11.28
C GLN A 54 -1.88 2.57 -10.15
N LEU A 55 -1.47 1.97 -9.03
CA LEU A 55 -2.30 1.71 -7.85
C LEU A 55 -1.92 2.58 -6.65
N ALA A 56 -1.13 3.66 -6.85
CA ALA A 56 -0.63 4.50 -5.76
C ALA A 56 -1.74 5.02 -4.84
N ASP A 57 -2.90 5.37 -5.40
CA ASP A 57 -4.06 5.86 -4.66
C ASP A 57 -5.04 4.74 -4.22
N TYR A 58 -4.71 3.48 -4.50
CA TYR A 58 -5.56 2.36 -4.13
C TYR A 58 -5.30 1.93 -2.67
N PRO A 59 -6.34 1.73 -1.84
CA PRO A 59 -6.17 1.46 -0.40
C PRO A 59 -5.31 0.24 -0.07
N LEU A 60 -5.21 -0.73 -0.97
CA LEU A 60 -4.39 -1.93 -0.77
C LEU A 60 -2.98 -1.83 -1.36
N TYR A 61 -2.61 -0.68 -1.92
CA TYR A 61 -1.27 -0.44 -2.45
C TYR A 61 -0.13 -0.70 -1.45
N PRO A 62 -0.25 -0.31 -0.16
CA PRO A 62 0.78 -0.59 0.83
C PRO A 62 1.12 -2.07 1.00
N TYR A 63 0.15 -2.96 0.77
CA TYR A 63 0.38 -4.40 0.84
C TYR A 63 1.28 -4.92 -0.28
N LEU A 64 1.18 -4.33 -1.48
CA LEU A 64 2.04 -4.68 -2.61
C LEU A 64 3.48 -4.23 -2.37
N ILE A 65 3.68 -3.01 -1.85
CA ILE A 65 5.01 -2.51 -1.48
C ILE A 65 5.63 -3.39 -0.38
N TYR A 66 4.85 -3.70 0.66
CA TYR A 66 5.30 -4.56 1.75
C TYR A 66 5.76 -5.92 1.23
N ALA A 67 4.97 -6.57 0.38
CA ALA A 67 5.31 -7.88 -0.18
C ALA A 67 6.60 -7.83 -1.01
N ASP A 68 6.79 -6.79 -1.82
CA ASP A 68 8.00 -6.60 -2.61
C ASP A 68 9.24 -6.35 -1.73
N LEU A 69 9.11 -5.55 -0.67
CA LEU A 69 10.21 -5.29 0.26
C LEU A 69 10.61 -6.53 1.06
N ILE A 70 9.63 -7.31 1.54
CA ILE A 70 9.88 -8.57 2.27
C ILE A 70 10.52 -9.62 1.38
N ALA A 71 10.11 -9.71 0.11
CA ALA A 71 10.65 -10.69 -0.82
C ALA A 71 12.12 -10.43 -1.19
N ASP A 72 12.55 -9.17 -1.12
CA ASP A 72 13.90 -8.76 -1.52
C ASP A 72 14.50 -7.76 -0.51
N LEU A 73 14.75 -8.24 0.72
CA LEU A 73 15.45 -7.49 1.75
C LEU A 73 16.95 -7.43 1.44
N ARG A 74 17.44 -6.24 1.06
CA ARG A 74 18.86 -5.98 0.85
C ARG A 74 19.24 -4.54 1.23
N TYR A 75 20.50 -4.33 1.57
CA TYR A 75 20.98 -3.03 2.05
C TYR A 75 20.78 -1.89 1.05
N SER A 76 20.87 -2.17 -0.25
CA SER A 76 20.61 -1.17 -1.29
C SER A 76 19.18 -0.61 -1.28
N ARG A 77 18.24 -1.30 -0.65
CA ARG A 77 16.83 -0.87 -0.52
C ARG A 77 16.50 -0.19 0.81
N ARG A 78 17.49 0.13 1.65
CA ARG A 78 17.28 0.74 2.97
C ARG A 78 16.42 2.02 2.92
N THR A 79 16.58 2.83 1.88
CA THR A 79 15.80 4.07 1.70
C THR A 79 14.32 3.77 1.43
N GLU A 80 14.01 2.76 0.63
CA GLU A 80 12.63 2.32 0.38
C GLU A 80 12.00 1.76 1.66
N ILE A 81 12.77 0.96 2.42
CA ILE A 81 12.34 0.41 3.71
C ILE A 81 12.07 1.53 4.70
N SER A 82 12.99 2.51 4.83
CA SER A 82 12.83 3.67 5.71
C SER A 82 11.57 4.46 5.37
N ARG A 83 11.34 4.71 4.08
CA ARG A 83 10.12 5.40 3.61
C ARG A 83 8.86 4.63 3.99
N TYR A 84 8.81 3.34 3.72
CA TYR A 84 7.66 2.51 4.08
C TYR A 84 7.38 2.54 5.60
N LEU A 85 8.42 2.44 6.43
CA LEU A 85 8.29 2.47 7.89
C LEU A 85 7.81 3.84 8.40
N SER A 86 8.16 4.93 7.71
CA SER A 86 7.68 6.27 8.01
C SER A 86 6.22 6.46 7.58
N ASP A 87 5.90 6.13 6.32
CA ASP A 87 4.59 6.38 5.73
C ASP A 87 3.49 5.53 6.38
N TYR A 88 3.82 4.33 6.83
CA TYR A 88 2.88 3.36 7.41
C TYR A 88 3.21 3.01 8.87
N SER A 89 3.81 3.96 9.61
CA SER A 89 4.18 3.77 11.01
C SER A 89 2.97 3.35 11.87
N GLY A 90 3.22 2.51 12.87
CA GLY A 90 2.17 1.97 13.75
C GLY A 90 1.35 0.83 13.16
N THR A 91 1.47 0.52 11.87
CA THR A 91 0.77 -0.63 11.29
C THR A 91 1.48 -1.96 11.61
N VAL A 92 0.70 -3.04 11.65
CA VAL A 92 1.23 -4.40 11.87
C VAL A 92 2.26 -4.78 10.80
N LYS A 93 2.03 -4.36 9.54
CA LYS A 93 2.94 -4.65 8.42
C LYS A 93 4.26 -3.89 8.54
N ALA A 94 4.23 -2.62 8.96
CA ALA A 94 5.44 -1.84 9.20
C ALA A 94 6.28 -2.45 10.34
N ARG A 95 5.64 -2.85 11.45
CA ARG A 95 6.32 -3.52 12.55
C ARG A 95 6.96 -4.84 12.11
N HIS A 96 6.23 -5.66 11.35
CA HIS A 96 6.77 -6.92 10.84
C HIS A 96 7.95 -6.69 9.88
N LEU A 97 7.85 -5.72 8.96
CA LEU A 97 8.95 -5.34 8.07
C LEU A 97 10.17 -4.88 8.86
N ARG A 98 9.99 -4.01 9.87
CA ARG A 98 11.09 -3.54 10.73
C ARG A 98 11.81 -4.72 11.41
N ASN A 99 11.07 -5.64 12.00
CA ASN A 99 11.67 -6.80 12.67
C ASN A 99 12.46 -7.68 11.68
N LYS A 100 11.93 -7.93 10.49
CA LYS A 100 12.66 -8.67 9.43
C LYS A 100 13.91 -7.93 8.96
N TRP A 101 13.80 -6.61 8.85
CA TRP A 101 14.93 -5.75 8.48
C TRP A 101 16.03 -5.78 9.54
N LEU A 102 15.67 -5.65 10.80
CA LEU A 102 16.63 -5.75 11.92
C LEU A 102 17.33 -7.12 11.96
N ASP A 103 16.60 -8.21 11.76
CA ASP A 103 17.19 -9.56 11.64
C ASP A 103 18.20 -9.67 10.47
N TYR A 104 17.89 -9.05 9.34
CA TYR A 104 18.81 -8.99 8.21
C TYR A 104 20.08 -8.21 8.55
N LEU A 105 19.94 -7.04 9.19
CA LEU A 105 21.07 -6.19 9.57
C LEU A 105 22.01 -6.90 10.57
N VAL A 106 21.47 -7.61 11.56
CA VAL A 106 22.25 -8.42 12.53
C VAL A 106 23.04 -9.50 11.80
N LYS A 107 22.39 -10.26 10.92
CA LYS A 107 23.06 -11.32 10.15
C LYS A 107 24.23 -10.80 9.30
N ARG A 108 24.15 -9.55 8.85
CA ARG A 108 25.16 -8.87 8.03
C ARG A 108 26.12 -8.00 8.85
N LYS A 109 25.90 -7.90 10.16
CA LYS A 109 26.70 -7.06 11.09
C LYS A 109 26.69 -5.57 10.74
N TYR A 110 25.58 -5.07 10.21
CA TYR A 110 25.37 -3.64 9.92
C TYR A 110 24.87 -2.90 11.16
N TRP A 111 25.67 -2.82 12.20
CA TRP A 111 25.29 -2.33 13.53
C TRP A 111 24.86 -0.87 13.55
N THR A 112 25.55 0.00 12.82
CA THR A 112 25.19 1.43 12.72
C THR A 112 23.77 1.60 12.17
N THR A 113 23.46 0.88 11.08
CA THR A 113 22.13 0.93 10.49
C THR A 113 21.08 0.24 11.38
N TYR A 114 21.48 -0.80 12.11
CA TYR A 114 20.60 -1.46 13.09
C TYR A 114 20.10 -0.45 14.15
N ILE A 115 21.01 0.33 14.73
CA ILE A 115 20.66 1.35 15.75
C ILE A 115 19.72 2.41 15.16
N GLU A 116 19.96 2.83 13.91
CA GLU A 116 19.12 3.81 13.21
C GLU A 116 17.66 3.34 13.06
N PHE A 117 17.45 2.05 12.78
CA PHE A 117 16.11 1.47 12.58
C PHE A 117 15.49 0.87 13.84
N TYR A 118 16.25 0.76 14.92
CA TYR A 118 15.75 0.20 16.17
C TYR A 118 14.72 1.14 16.82
N ASN A 119 13.57 0.59 17.19
CA ASN A 119 12.54 1.30 17.93
C ASN A 119 12.15 0.49 19.18
N PRO A 120 12.49 0.95 20.39
CA PRO A 120 12.26 0.20 21.61
C PRO A 120 10.77 -0.04 21.91
N THR A 121 9.88 0.84 21.43
CA THR A 121 8.44 0.69 21.65
C THR A 121 7.79 -0.37 20.77
N GLU A 122 8.43 -0.71 19.65
CA GLU A 122 7.93 -1.69 18.69
C GLU A 122 8.81 -2.96 18.62
N ALA A 123 9.96 -2.94 19.29
CA ALA A 123 10.88 -4.06 19.30
C ALA A 123 10.31 -5.24 20.11
N GLY A 124 10.36 -6.44 19.51
CA GLY A 124 10.09 -7.67 20.23
C GLY A 124 11.27 -8.06 21.16
N THR A 125 11.04 -9.02 22.04
CA THR A 125 12.05 -9.51 23.00
C THR A 125 13.38 -9.87 22.34
N LYS A 126 13.33 -10.49 21.15
CA LYS A 126 14.53 -10.86 20.38
C LYS A 126 15.37 -9.65 19.99
N GLN A 127 14.74 -8.59 19.50
CA GLN A 127 15.43 -7.36 19.07
C GLN A 127 15.95 -6.57 20.28
N GLN A 128 15.26 -6.60 21.41
CA GLN A 128 15.73 -6.00 22.66
C GLN A 128 17.01 -6.69 23.13
N CYS A 129 17.03 -8.02 23.20
CA CYS A 129 18.22 -8.77 23.57
C CYS A 129 19.41 -8.52 22.60
N GLN A 130 19.15 -8.36 21.30
CA GLN A 130 20.19 -8.07 20.31
C GLN A 130 20.79 -6.68 20.45
N PHE A 131 20.01 -5.73 20.99
CA PHE A 131 20.45 -4.34 21.21
C PHE A 131 21.38 -4.20 22.42
N GLU A 132 21.21 -5.06 23.45
CA GLU A 132 21.98 -5.00 24.71
C GLU A 132 23.36 -5.64 24.60
N PHE A 133 23.66 -6.36 23.54
CA PHE A 133 24.96 -7.00 23.29
C PHE A 133 25.77 -6.26 22.23
#